data_63489d882604d073536a7dd84c6b9c28
#
_entry.id   63489d882604d073536a7dd84c6b9c28
#
_cell.length_a   1.000
_cell.length_b   1.000
_cell.length_c   1.000
_cell.angle_alpha   90.00
_cell.angle_beta   90.00
_cell.angle_gamma   90.00
#
_symmetry.space_group_name_H-M   'P 1'
#
loop_
_entity.id
_entity.type
_entity.pdbx_description
1 polymer ?
#
loop_
_entity_poly.entity_id
_entity_poly.type
_entity_poly.pdbx_seq_one_letter_code
_entity_poly.pdbx_strand_id
1 'polypeptide(L)'
;MADHGINVSRADTAVATPNAATCGIPFVIGTAPLSKATGTAATAGTPVLCTSYTEAEEQLGYDNDWAKFTVCEVMYYHFKLCACQPVIFLPLAENAEAEAVAAAVEQVEACLTMFGIVPDLIMAPGFSKEATVAAALAAKAGSINGMFSGKALVDISAKTYTAAVQAKNAGTYDQKSILCWPNGTLGEKKFHGSTIMAGCLAETDTKNGGIPYESPSNKTVHIDGLCDDDGAAINLTYNQANVVDAAGICTFLNFTGSWTAWGNHTGCYPKSTDVKDYFIPISRMFDYVSNTLIKTFWSKLDKPMNRRLIDTIVDSASVWLNGLVGAGYLLGARVEMLESENPLTSLMAGKIKLHVYMTPPSPAQEIDFVLEYDADYVTSALQS
;
A
#
# COMPACT_ATOMS: atom_id res chain seq x y z
N MET A 1 20.50 18.65 56.88
CA MET A 1 21.88 18.09 56.85
C MET A 1 22.39 18.31 55.42
N ALA A 2 23.57 18.93 55.28
CA ALA A 2 24.19 19.05 53.97
C ALA A 2 24.72 17.68 53.58
N ASP A 3 24.22 17.12 52.48
CA ASP A 3 24.73 15.86 51.94
C ASP A 3 26.13 16.09 51.35
N HIS A 4 27.14 15.61 52.08
CA HIS A 4 28.48 15.49 51.54
C HIS A 4 28.62 14.10 50.89
N GLY A 5 28.60 14.02 49.56
CA GLY A 5 28.77 12.76 48.87
C GLY A 5 28.68 12.93 47.33
N ILE A 6 29.18 11.96 46.60
CA ILE A 6 29.00 11.83 45.17
C ILE A 6 27.76 10.97 44.91
N ASN A 7 26.71 11.55 44.40
CA ASN A 7 25.53 10.83 43.98
C ASN A 7 25.67 10.40 42.49
N VAL A 8 25.60 9.11 42.23
CA VAL A 8 25.61 8.54 40.89
C VAL A 8 24.23 8.00 40.60
N SER A 9 23.52 8.60 39.69
CA SER A 9 22.29 8.07 39.14
C SER A 9 22.55 7.47 37.74
N ARG A 10 21.90 6.37 37.43
CA ARG A 10 21.85 5.84 36.07
C ARG A 10 20.69 6.53 35.35
N ALA A 11 21.00 7.19 34.24
CA ALA A 11 19.98 7.62 33.30
C ALA A 11 19.68 6.46 32.33
N ASP A 12 18.43 6.27 31.98
CA ASP A 12 18.04 5.30 30.98
C ASP A 12 18.71 5.66 29.63
N THR A 13 19.06 4.62 28.86
CA THR A 13 19.56 4.80 27.50
C THR A 13 18.45 5.48 26.69
N ALA A 14 18.76 6.64 26.12
CA ALA A 14 17.82 7.38 25.28
C ALA A 14 17.57 6.59 23.99
N VAL A 15 16.54 5.77 23.96
CA VAL A 15 16.06 5.08 22.76
C VAL A 15 15.27 6.10 21.93
N ALA A 16 15.56 6.18 20.64
CA ALA A 16 14.78 7.04 19.73
C ALA A 16 13.36 6.45 19.63
N THR A 17 12.37 7.25 19.95
CA THR A 17 10.97 6.88 19.75
C THR A 17 10.72 6.74 18.25
N PRO A 18 10.18 5.61 17.78
CA PRO A 18 9.89 5.42 16.35
C PRO A 18 8.88 6.45 15.86
N ASN A 19 9.19 7.09 14.73
CA ASN A 19 8.26 7.92 13.99
C ASN A 19 7.67 7.06 12.87
N ALA A 20 6.70 6.21 13.23
CA ALA A 20 6.13 5.23 12.32
C ALA A 20 5.57 5.89 11.06
N ALA A 21 5.80 5.26 9.91
CA ALA A 21 5.09 5.59 8.69
C ALA A 21 3.61 5.25 8.88
N THR A 22 2.74 5.93 8.16
CA THR A 22 1.31 5.62 8.12
C THR A 22 1.01 4.97 6.78
N CYS A 23 0.35 3.82 6.79
CA CYS A 23 -0.07 3.13 5.57
C CYS A 23 -1.58 3.17 5.39
N GLY A 24 -2.03 2.86 4.18
CA GLY A 24 -3.43 2.96 3.79
C GLY A 24 -3.87 4.38 3.44
N ILE A 25 -2.92 5.28 3.13
CA ILE A 25 -3.22 6.65 2.72
C ILE A 25 -3.00 6.79 1.21
N PRO A 26 -4.07 6.82 0.40
CA PRO A 26 -3.95 7.00 -1.03
C PRO A 26 -3.67 8.46 -1.41
N PHE A 27 -2.80 8.62 -2.41
CA PHE A 27 -2.63 9.83 -3.20
C PHE A 27 -3.36 9.65 -4.52
N VAL A 28 -4.43 10.39 -4.71
CA VAL A 28 -5.39 10.22 -5.80
C VAL A 28 -5.24 11.37 -6.79
N ILE A 29 -4.83 11.06 -8.00
CA ILE A 29 -4.70 12.03 -9.08
C ILE A 29 -5.91 11.87 -10.00
N GLY A 30 -6.63 12.94 -10.24
CA GLY A 30 -7.79 12.87 -11.14
C GLY A 30 -8.49 14.19 -11.34
N THR A 31 -9.45 14.20 -12.26
CA THR A 31 -10.26 15.36 -12.57
C THR A 31 -11.28 15.63 -11.46
N ALA A 32 -11.46 16.91 -11.11
CA ALA A 32 -12.36 17.35 -10.04
C ALA A 32 -13.31 18.44 -10.52
N PRO A 33 -14.59 18.45 -10.08
CA PRO A 33 -15.56 19.51 -10.38
C PRO A 33 -15.36 20.73 -9.47
N LEU A 34 -14.19 21.36 -9.51
CA LEU A 34 -13.81 22.45 -8.59
C LEU A 34 -14.79 23.64 -8.62
N SER A 35 -15.48 23.84 -9.73
CA SER A 35 -16.53 24.86 -9.83
C SER A 35 -17.79 24.56 -8.99
N LYS A 36 -17.93 23.32 -8.51
CA LYS A 36 -19.04 22.86 -7.65
C LYS A 36 -18.64 22.78 -6.17
N ALA A 37 -17.43 23.21 -5.81
CA ALA A 37 -16.99 23.27 -4.43
C ALA A 37 -17.93 24.15 -3.61
N THR A 38 -18.37 23.65 -2.45
CA THR A 38 -19.33 24.35 -1.56
C THR A 38 -18.63 25.26 -0.55
N GLY A 39 -17.32 25.08 -0.36
CA GLY A 39 -16.44 25.89 0.49
C GLY A 39 -15.37 26.62 -0.33
N THR A 40 -14.18 26.72 0.22
CA THR A 40 -13.02 27.27 -0.50
C THR A 40 -12.49 26.21 -1.47
N ALA A 41 -12.71 26.44 -2.76
CA ALA A 41 -12.26 25.51 -3.78
C ALA A 41 -10.73 25.32 -3.76
N ALA A 42 -10.29 24.08 -3.88
CA ALA A 42 -8.90 23.73 -4.05
C ALA A 42 -8.34 24.29 -5.37
N THR A 43 -7.02 24.47 -5.43
CA THR A 43 -6.34 24.88 -6.66
C THR A 43 -5.97 23.62 -7.47
N ALA A 44 -6.33 23.59 -8.75
CA ALA A 44 -5.93 22.51 -9.63
C ALA A 44 -4.40 22.35 -9.64
N GLY A 45 -3.92 21.10 -9.57
CA GLY A 45 -2.49 20.77 -9.50
C GLY A 45 -1.84 20.94 -8.12
N THR A 46 -2.62 21.23 -7.07
CA THR A 46 -2.12 21.34 -5.69
C THR A 46 -2.72 20.22 -4.84
N PRO A 47 -1.91 19.44 -4.10
CA PRO A 47 -2.42 18.38 -3.22
C PRO A 47 -3.32 18.94 -2.11
N VAL A 48 -4.37 18.20 -1.79
CA VAL A 48 -5.35 18.52 -0.75
C VAL A 48 -5.54 17.30 0.14
N LEU A 49 -5.34 17.48 1.44
CA LEU A 49 -5.62 16.43 2.43
C LEU A 49 -7.08 16.55 2.87
N CYS A 50 -7.84 15.47 2.71
CA CYS A 50 -9.22 15.40 3.18
C CYS A 50 -9.36 14.28 4.21
N THR A 51 -10.01 14.61 5.33
CA THR A 51 -10.26 13.67 6.42
C THR A 51 -11.73 13.23 6.50
N SER A 52 -12.58 13.80 5.67
CA SER A 52 -14.01 13.45 5.61
C SER A 52 -14.57 13.69 4.22
N TYR A 53 -15.72 13.06 3.94
CA TYR A 53 -16.47 13.28 2.72
C TYR A 53 -16.91 14.76 2.57
N THR A 54 -17.37 15.36 3.66
CA THR A 54 -17.83 16.74 3.67
C THR A 54 -16.70 17.72 3.33
N GLU A 55 -15.53 17.52 3.94
CA GLU A 55 -14.34 18.34 3.65
C GLU A 55 -13.91 18.20 2.19
N ALA A 56 -13.94 16.97 1.65
CA ALA A 56 -13.65 16.75 0.24
C ALA A 56 -14.67 17.43 -0.69
N GLU A 57 -15.96 17.38 -0.38
CA GLU A 57 -17.01 18.05 -1.13
C GLU A 57 -16.88 19.58 -1.06
N GLU A 58 -16.53 20.13 0.09
CA GLU A 58 -16.29 21.55 0.29
C GLU A 58 -15.13 22.09 -0.57
N GLN A 59 -14.05 21.29 -0.71
CA GLN A 59 -12.82 21.73 -1.38
C GLN A 59 -12.75 21.33 -2.86
N LEU A 60 -13.25 20.15 -3.20
CA LEU A 60 -13.12 19.57 -4.56
C LEU A 60 -14.41 19.68 -5.37
N GLY A 61 -15.55 19.90 -4.71
CA GLY A 61 -16.86 19.71 -5.30
C GLY A 61 -17.22 18.25 -5.47
N TYR A 62 -18.46 18.00 -5.88
CA TYR A 62 -18.94 16.66 -6.18
C TYR A 62 -19.85 16.63 -7.39
N ASP A 63 -19.70 15.59 -8.21
CA ASP A 63 -20.56 15.28 -9.35
C ASP A 63 -20.77 13.77 -9.44
N ASN A 64 -21.92 13.35 -9.96
CA ASN A 64 -22.21 11.94 -10.21
C ASN A 64 -21.64 11.42 -11.55
N ASP A 65 -21.16 12.30 -12.42
CA ASP A 65 -20.44 11.94 -13.64
C ASP A 65 -18.97 11.60 -13.33
N TRP A 66 -18.75 10.39 -12.84
CA TRP A 66 -17.42 9.93 -12.45
C TRP A 66 -16.52 9.60 -13.64
N ALA A 67 -17.08 9.40 -14.82
CA ALA A 67 -16.29 9.27 -16.04
C ALA A 67 -15.56 10.59 -16.36
N LYS A 68 -16.19 11.71 -16.04
CA LYS A 68 -15.64 13.04 -16.20
C LYS A 68 -14.83 13.52 -14.98
N PHE A 69 -15.27 13.17 -13.78
CA PHE A 69 -14.69 13.64 -12.52
C PHE A 69 -14.25 12.46 -11.65
N THR A 70 -13.09 11.91 -11.98
CA THR A 70 -12.62 10.64 -11.40
C THR A 70 -12.33 10.69 -9.90
N VAL A 71 -12.03 11.87 -9.32
CA VAL A 71 -11.86 11.97 -7.87
C VAL A 71 -13.15 11.69 -7.10
N CYS A 72 -14.33 11.95 -7.69
CA CYS A 72 -15.62 11.80 -7.04
C CYS A 72 -15.96 10.33 -6.72
N GLU A 73 -15.52 9.38 -7.55
CA GLU A 73 -15.71 7.97 -7.26
C GLU A 73 -14.91 7.55 -6.02
N VAL A 74 -13.65 8.04 -5.90
CA VAL A 74 -12.80 7.74 -4.75
C VAL A 74 -13.35 8.39 -3.49
N MET A 75 -13.82 9.65 -3.56
CA MET A 75 -14.49 10.31 -2.44
C MET A 75 -15.66 9.46 -1.94
N TYR A 76 -16.48 8.95 -2.86
CA TYR A 76 -17.62 8.12 -2.50
C TYR A 76 -17.18 6.77 -1.91
N TYR A 77 -16.26 6.07 -2.57
CA TYR A 77 -15.82 4.74 -2.15
C TYR A 77 -15.11 4.78 -0.79
N HIS A 78 -14.09 5.63 -0.65
CA HIS A 78 -13.28 5.69 0.57
C HIS A 78 -14.05 6.24 1.78
N PHE A 79 -14.78 7.34 1.62
CA PHE A 79 -15.41 7.99 2.78
C PHE A 79 -16.78 7.43 3.11
N LYS A 80 -17.60 7.04 2.10
CA LYS A 80 -18.97 6.57 2.35
C LYS A 80 -19.08 5.05 2.48
N LEU A 81 -18.29 4.28 1.72
CA LEU A 81 -18.37 2.83 1.76
C LEU A 81 -17.35 2.22 2.71
N CYS A 82 -16.07 2.58 2.59
CA CYS A 82 -14.99 2.06 3.44
C CYS A 82 -14.88 2.79 4.78
N ALA A 83 -15.38 4.01 4.90
CA ALA A 83 -15.19 4.88 6.06
C ALA A 83 -13.71 5.07 6.44
N CYS A 84 -12.80 5.02 5.46
CA CYS A 84 -11.36 5.15 5.63
C CYS A 84 -10.90 6.60 5.50
N GLN A 85 -9.94 6.99 6.32
CA GLN A 85 -9.38 8.35 6.38
C GLN A 85 -7.89 8.26 6.75
N PRO A 86 -7.06 9.23 6.34
CA PRO A 86 -7.30 10.32 5.38
C PRO A 86 -7.06 9.88 3.92
N VAL A 87 -7.42 10.76 2.98
CA VAL A 87 -7.09 10.65 1.55
C VAL A 87 -6.46 11.95 1.08
N ILE A 88 -5.41 11.88 0.28
CA ILE A 88 -4.82 13.06 -0.35
C ILE A 88 -5.23 13.07 -1.82
N PHE A 89 -5.92 14.12 -2.24
CA PHE A 89 -6.32 14.33 -3.62
C PHE A 89 -5.42 15.33 -4.31
N LEU A 90 -5.10 15.06 -5.56
CA LEU A 90 -4.52 16.02 -6.49
C LEU A 90 -5.55 16.32 -7.58
N PRO A 91 -6.38 17.35 -7.37
CA PRO A 91 -7.38 17.71 -8.36
C PRO A 91 -6.75 18.28 -9.61
N LEU A 92 -7.16 17.79 -10.76
CA LEU A 92 -6.80 18.32 -12.05
C LEU A 92 -8.00 19.01 -12.72
N ALA A 93 -7.71 19.80 -13.76
CA ALA A 93 -8.73 20.42 -14.58
C ALA A 93 -9.62 19.37 -15.25
N GLU A 94 -10.88 19.74 -15.51
CA GLU A 94 -11.92 18.88 -16.08
C GLU A 94 -11.53 18.17 -17.39
N ASN A 95 -10.66 18.79 -18.15
CA ASN A 95 -10.19 18.30 -19.45
C ASN A 95 -8.73 17.82 -19.42
N ALA A 96 -8.23 17.39 -18.25
CA ALA A 96 -6.87 16.87 -18.17
C ALA A 96 -6.74 15.56 -18.95
N GLU A 97 -5.70 15.48 -19.74
CA GLU A 97 -5.33 14.30 -20.55
C GLU A 97 -4.26 13.46 -19.81
N ALA A 98 -3.99 12.26 -20.30
CA ALA A 98 -3.07 11.31 -19.69
C ALA A 98 -1.66 11.88 -19.45
N GLU A 99 -1.15 12.71 -20.37
CA GLU A 99 0.16 13.36 -20.26
C GLU A 99 0.20 14.33 -19.07
N ALA A 100 -0.88 15.08 -18.84
CA ALA A 100 -0.98 16.00 -17.71
C ALA A 100 -1.09 15.23 -16.41
N VAL A 101 -1.79 14.10 -16.37
CA VAL A 101 -1.87 13.19 -15.21
C VAL A 101 -0.50 12.61 -14.91
N ALA A 102 0.22 12.10 -15.91
CA ALA A 102 1.56 11.53 -15.74
C ALA A 102 2.56 12.58 -15.20
N ALA A 103 2.51 13.82 -15.68
CA ALA A 103 3.34 14.90 -15.17
C ALA A 103 2.97 15.31 -13.73
N ALA A 104 1.68 15.24 -13.39
CA ALA A 104 1.17 15.62 -12.07
C ALA A 104 1.57 14.63 -10.96
N VAL A 105 2.01 13.41 -11.29
CA VAL A 105 2.47 12.41 -10.32
C VAL A 105 3.62 12.96 -9.44
N GLU A 106 4.45 13.85 -9.98
CA GLU A 106 5.55 14.49 -9.24
C GLU A 106 5.07 15.26 -8.00
N GLN A 107 3.82 15.73 -7.97
CA GLN A 107 3.27 16.50 -6.85
C GLN A 107 3.11 15.69 -5.55
N VAL A 108 3.22 14.35 -5.60
CA VAL A 108 3.23 13.52 -4.39
C VAL A 108 4.36 13.91 -3.44
N GLU A 109 5.46 14.45 -3.95
CA GLU A 109 6.60 14.89 -3.16
C GLU A 109 6.27 16.06 -2.23
N ALA A 110 5.29 16.88 -2.59
CA ALA A 110 4.84 18.00 -1.76
C ALA A 110 4.10 17.55 -0.49
N CYS A 111 3.55 16.32 -0.47
CA CYS A 111 2.73 15.83 0.65
C CYS A 111 3.49 15.84 1.99
N LEU A 112 4.78 15.46 1.97
CA LEU A 112 5.58 15.46 3.20
C LEU A 112 5.74 16.87 3.78
N THR A 113 6.01 17.87 2.95
CA THR A 113 6.22 19.25 3.40
C THR A 113 4.92 19.96 3.75
N MET A 114 3.82 19.63 3.04
CA MET A 114 2.50 20.25 3.28
C MET A 114 1.75 19.63 4.45
N PHE A 115 1.80 18.32 4.58
CA PHE A 115 0.95 17.55 5.51
C PHE A 115 1.73 16.72 6.53
N GLY A 116 3.05 16.59 6.39
CA GLY A 116 3.86 15.67 7.21
C GLY A 116 3.63 14.19 6.88
N ILE A 117 2.93 13.90 5.78
CA ILE A 117 2.49 12.56 5.37
C ILE A 117 3.24 12.16 4.09
N VAL A 118 3.71 10.92 4.06
CA VAL A 118 4.16 10.26 2.82
C VAL A 118 3.09 9.23 2.45
N PRO A 119 2.33 9.44 1.35
CA PRO A 119 1.35 8.46 0.89
C PRO A 119 2.03 7.16 0.48
N ASP A 120 1.44 6.04 0.84
CA ASP A 120 1.98 4.72 0.49
C ASP A 120 1.28 4.08 -0.72
N LEU A 121 0.14 4.63 -1.14
CA LEU A 121 -0.61 4.22 -2.32
C LEU A 121 -0.74 5.41 -3.28
N ILE A 122 -0.34 5.24 -4.54
CA ILE A 122 -0.46 6.28 -5.57
C ILE A 122 -1.35 5.75 -6.68
N MET A 123 -2.38 6.52 -7.08
CA MET A 123 -3.36 6.07 -8.05
C MET A 123 -3.92 7.20 -8.90
N ALA A 124 -4.36 6.84 -10.11
CA ALA A 124 -5.03 7.74 -11.05
C ALA A 124 -6.18 7.00 -11.73
N PRO A 125 -7.35 6.81 -11.05
CA PRO A 125 -8.49 6.07 -11.61
C PRO A 125 -8.95 6.64 -12.95
N GLY A 126 -9.23 5.75 -13.89
CA GLY A 126 -9.61 6.12 -15.26
C GLY A 126 -8.43 6.45 -16.18
N PHE A 127 -7.28 6.85 -15.65
CA PHE A 127 -6.07 7.19 -16.40
C PHE A 127 -4.97 6.14 -16.31
N SER A 128 -4.91 5.38 -15.21
CA SER A 128 -3.83 4.43 -14.94
C SER A 128 -3.72 3.28 -15.92
N LYS A 129 -4.75 3.03 -16.75
CA LYS A 129 -4.72 2.09 -17.87
C LYS A 129 -3.80 2.52 -19.02
N GLU A 130 -3.49 3.81 -19.12
CA GLU A 130 -2.54 4.34 -20.09
C GLU A 130 -1.10 4.04 -19.67
N ALA A 131 -0.30 3.46 -20.58
CA ALA A 131 1.04 2.98 -20.27
C ALA A 131 1.97 4.09 -19.72
N THR A 132 1.83 5.31 -20.20
CA THR A 132 2.60 6.48 -19.73
C THR A 132 2.27 6.83 -18.30
N VAL A 133 0.99 6.80 -17.91
CA VAL A 133 0.53 7.07 -16.55
C VAL A 133 0.95 5.94 -15.62
N ALA A 134 0.72 4.68 -16.03
CA ALA A 134 1.14 3.50 -15.26
C ALA A 134 2.64 3.52 -14.94
N ALA A 135 3.48 3.84 -15.94
CA ALA A 135 4.92 3.93 -15.78
C ALA A 135 5.33 5.08 -14.83
N ALA A 136 4.69 6.25 -14.94
CA ALA A 136 4.96 7.39 -14.06
C ALA A 136 4.57 7.07 -12.61
N LEU A 137 3.40 6.46 -12.38
CA LEU A 137 2.95 6.03 -11.05
C LEU A 137 3.92 5.04 -10.42
N ALA A 138 4.34 3.99 -11.15
CA ALA A 138 5.27 2.97 -10.66
C ALA A 138 6.66 3.55 -10.35
N ALA A 139 7.20 4.37 -11.25
CA ALA A 139 8.48 5.03 -11.05
C ALA A 139 8.47 5.91 -9.78
N LYS A 140 7.42 6.70 -9.59
CA LYS A 140 7.30 7.58 -8.43
C LYS A 140 7.04 6.79 -7.14
N ALA A 141 6.23 5.73 -7.17
CA ALA A 141 6.04 4.82 -6.04
C ALA A 141 7.34 4.16 -5.60
N GLY A 142 8.30 3.99 -6.51
CA GLY A 142 9.65 3.50 -6.20
C GLY A 142 10.56 4.51 -5.52
N SER A 143 10.29 5.82 -5.66
CA SER A 143 11.20 6.88 -5.18
C SER A 143 10.45 8.19 -4.93
N ILE A 144 9.73 8.29 -3.82
CA ILE A 144 9.10 9.53 -3.36
C ILE A 144 10.15 10.34 -2.59
N ASN A 145 10.37 11.60 -2.99
CA ASN A 145 11.44 12.46 -2.44
C ASN A 145 12.84 11.79 -2.46
N GLY A 146 13.08 10.91 -3.43
CA GLY A 146 14.36 10.23 -3.58
C GLY A 146 14.67 9.15 -2.54
N MET A 147 13.79 8.88 -1.57
CA MET A 147 14.09 7.97 -0.47
C MET A 147 12.91 7.12 0.04
N PHE A 148 11.69 7.61 -0.03
CA PHE A 148 10.51 6.87 0.42
C PHE A 148 9.94 6.00 -0.70
N SER A 149 9.21 4.97 -0.32
CA SER A 149 8.56 4.07 -1.27
C SER A 149 7.11 3.79 -0.90
N GLY A 150 6.31 3.49 -1.94
CA GLY A 150 4.92 3.06 -1.83
C GLY A 150 4.57 2.09 -2.95
N LYS A 151 3.28 2.02 -3.27
CA LYS A 151 2.73 1.20 -4.36
C LYS A 151 1.89 2.05 -5.30
N ALA A 152 2.00 1.77 -6.59
CA ALA A 152 1.13 2.28 -7.63
C ALA A 152 -0.02 1.31 -7.86
N LEU A 153 -1.25 1.81 -7.82
CA LEU A 153 -2.43 1.04 -8.20
C LEU A 153 -2.76 1.35 -9.67
N VAL A 154 -2.78 0.30 -10.49
CA VAL A 154 -2.89 0.43 -11.95
C VAL A 154 -4.04 -0.42 -12.46
N ASP A 155 -4.93 0.18 -13.23
CA ASP A 155 -6.04 -0.51 -13.86
C ASP A 155 -5.61 -1.17 -15.17
N ILE A 156 -6.08 -2.38 -15.42
CA ILE A 156 -5.93 -3.07 -16.70
C ILE A 156 -7.23 -2.92 -17.49
N SER A 157 -7.15 -2.40 -18.69
CA SER A 157 -8.30 -2.30 -19.62
C SER A 157 -8.43 -3.59 -20.41
N ALA A 158 -9.52 -4.34 -20.18
CA ALA A 158 -9.80 -5.57 -20.90
C ALA A 158 -11.26 -5.99 -20.76
N LYS A 159 -11.81 -6.64 -21.80
CA LYS A 159 -13.21 -7.14 -21.80
C LYS A 159 -13.35 -8.58 -21.29
N THR A 160 -12.24 -9.32 -21.23
CA THR A 160 -12.22 -10.72 -20.78
C THR A 160 -11.00 -10.99 -19.92
N TYR A 161 -11.06 -12.01 -19.07
CA TYR A 161 -9.94 -12.41 -18.23
C TYR A 161 -8.69 -12.80 -19.04
N THR A 162 -8.86 -13.42 -20.20
CA THR A 162 -7.75 -13.76 -21.10
C THR A 162 -7.12 -12.52 -21.72
N ALA A 163 -7.93 -11.53 -22.11
CA ALA A 163 -7.43 -10.26 -22.62
C ALA A 163 -6.71 -9.45 -21.53
N ALA A 164 -7.17 -9.52 -20.28
CA ALA A 164 -6.48 -8.88 -19.15
C ALA A 164 -5.08 -9.47 -18.94
N VAL A 165 -4.95 -10.79 -18.97
CA VAL A 165 -3.65 -11.49 -18.89
C VAL A 165 -2.75 -11.12 -20.08
N GLN A 166 -3.29 -11.03 -21.28
CA GLN A 166 -2.54 -10.62 -22.48
C GLN A 166 -2.05 -9.16 -22.36
N ALA A 167 -2.93 -8.25 -21.92
CA ALA A 167 -2.58 -6.84 -21.71
C ALA A 167 -1.46 -6.68 -20.66
N LYS A 168 -1.56 -7.40 -19.54
CA LYS A 168 -0.49 -7.43 -18.53
C LYS A 168 0.84 -7.95 -19.10
N ASN A 169 0.81 -9.02 -19.89
CA ASN A 169 2.02 -9.62 -20.46
C ASN A 169 2.66 -8.74 -21.55
N ALA A 170 1.89 -7.89 -22.20
CA ALA A 170 2.39 -6.91 -23.16
C ALA A 170 3.02 -5.68 -22.47
N GLY A 171 2.63 -5.39 -21.23
CA GLY A 171 3.18 -4.29 -20.43
C GLY A 171 4.42 -4.68 -19.65
N THR A 172 5.06 -3.68 -19.05
CA THR A 172 6.18 -3.85 -18.13
C THR A 172 5.78 -3.33 -16.75
N TYR A 173 5.69 -4.25 -15.80
CA TYR A 173 5.30 -3.95 -14.42
C TYR A 173 6.30 -4.57 -13.46
N ASP A 174 6.53 -3.91 -12.34
CA ASP A 174 7.48 -4.27 -11.31
C ASP A 174 6.80 -4.51 -9.95
N GLN A 175 7.58 -4.69 -8.89
CA GLN A 175 7.10 -4.88 -7.53
C GLN A 175 6.46 -3.63 -6.92
N LYS A 176 6.54 -2.47 -7.58
CA LYS A 176 5.88 -1.24 -7.12
C LYS A 176 4.46 -1.11 -7.64
N SER A 177 4.08 -1.92 -8.62
CA SER A 177 2.74 -1.91 -9.23
C SER A 177 1.83 -2.97 -8.61
N ILE A 178 0.61 -2.60 -8.26
CA ILE A 178 -0.51 -3.49 -7.96
C ILE A 178 -1.51 -3.34 -9.10
N LEU A 179 -1.70 -4.40 -9.87
CA LEU A 179 -2.56 -4.39 -11.06
C LEU A 179 -3.97 -4.82 -10.68
N CYS A 180 -4.98 -4.10 -11.15
CA CYS A 180 -6.38 -4.31 -10.82
C CYS A 180 -7.21 -4.53 -12.08
N TRP A 181 -8.07 -5.54 -12.06
CA TRP A 181 -9.06 -5.85 -13.10
C TRP A 181 -10.12 -6.80 -12.55
N PRO A 182 -11.39 -6.67 -12.92
CA PRO A 182 -12.04 -5.60 -13.70
C PRO A 182 -12.50 -4.44 -12.83
N ASN A 183 -13.35 -3.58 -13.39
CA ASN A 183 -14.10 -2.58 -12.63
C ASN A 183 -15.22 -3.25 -11.82
N GLY A 184 -15.64 -2.61 -10.72
CA GLY A 184 -16.78 -3.07 -9.93
C GLY A 184 -18.00 -2.17 -10.07
N THR A 185 -19.17 -2.71 -9.75
CA THR A 185 -20.43 -1.96 -9.70
C THR A 185 -21.04 -1.97 -8.30
N LEU A 186 -21.83 -0.96 -7.99
CA LEU A 186 -22.76 -0.93 -6.86
C LEU A 186 -24.02 -0.19 -7.30
N GLY A 187 -25.08 -0.93 -7.61
CA GLY A 187 -26.26 -0.40 -8.29
C GLY A 187 -25.86 0.17 -9.66
N GLU A 188 -26.18 1.45 -9.90
CA GLU A 188 -25.81 2.15 -11.15
C GLU A 188 -24.40 2.75 -11.14
N LYS A 189 -23.67 2.66 -10.03
CA LYS A 189 -22.35 3.24 -9.87
C LYS A 189 -21.28 2.26 -10.32
N LYS A 190 -20.28 2.79 -11.04
CA LYS A 190 -19.10 2.04 -11.49
C LYS A 190 -17.86 2.58 -10.78
N PHE A 191 -17.00 1.68 -10.29
CA PHE A 191 -15.73 1.98 -9.66
C PHE A 191 -14.59 1.31 -10.44
N HIS A 192 -13.49 2.02 -10.62
CA HIS A 192 -12.27 1.40 -11.15
C HIS A 192 -11.71 0.37 -10.16
N GLY A 193 -11.09 -0.67 -10.69
CA GLY A 193 -10.47 -1.71 -9.88
C GLY A 193 -9.45 -1.16 -8.89
N SER A 194 -8.66 -0.16 -9.30
CA SER A 194 -7.70 0.55 -8.43
C SER A 194 -8.38 1.25 -7.25
N THR A 195 -9.55 1.86 -7.44
CA THR A 195 -10.33 2.50 -6.37
C THR A 195 -10.79 1.47 -5.34
N ILE A 196 -11.32 0.33 -5.80
CA ILE A 196 -11.79 -0.76 -4.94
C ILE A 196 -10.62 -1.35 -4.15
N MET A 197 -9.50 -1.62 -4.81
CA MET A 197 -8.31 -2.18 -4.18
C MET A 197 -7.69 -1.21 -3.17
N ALA A 198 -7.63 0.08 -3.48
CA ALA A 198 -7.16 1.10 -2.54
C ALA A 198 -8.01 1.15 -1.26
N GLY A 199 -9.34 1.09 -1.41
CA GLY A 199 -10.25 1.00 -0.27
C GLY A 199 -10.04 -0.26 0.56
N CYS A 200 -9.91 -1.41 -0.09
CA CYS A 200 -9.64 -2.69 0.57
C CYS A 200 -8.33 -2.67 1.37
N LEU A 201 -7.26 -2.11 0.79
CA LEU A 201 -5.97 -1.95 1.47
C LEU A 201 -6.08 -0.98 2.65
N ALA A 202 -6.73 0.17 2.46
CA ALA A 202 -6.91 1.17 3.52
C ALA A 202 -7.72 0.63 4.70
N GLU A 203 -8.82 -0.11 4.44
CA GLU A 203 -9.60 -0.77 5.50
C GLU A 203 -8.78 -1.82 6.25
N THR A 204 -8.03 -2.64 5.53
CA THR A 204 -7.19 -3.70 6.11
C THR A 204 -6.11 -3.09 6.99
N ASP A 205 -5.41 -2.08 6.49
CA ASP A 205 -4.37 -1.40 7.25
C ASP A 205 -4.92 -0.67 8.48
N THR A 206 -6.08 -0.02 8.35
CA THR A 206 -6.74 0.67 9.47
C THR A 206 -7.10 -0.31 10.59
N LYS A 207 -7.63 -1.49 10.26
CA LYS A 207 -7.91 -2.56 11.22
C LYS A 207 -6.66 -3.06 11.93
N ASN A 208 -5.52 -2.95 11.26
CA ASN A 208 -4.20 -3.38 11.75
C ASN A 208 -3.36 -2.23 12.34
N GLY A 209 -4.01 -1.11 12.71
CA GLY A 209 -3.31 0.04 13.30
C GLY A 209 -2.36 0.76 12.34
N GLY A 210 -2.62 0.70 11.04
CA GLY A 210 -1.81 1.33 9.98
C GLY A 210 -0.61 0.51 9.55
N ILE A 211 -0.58 -0.81 9.86
CA ILE A 211 0.53 -1.71 9.51
C ILE A 211 0.09 -2.65 8.39
N PRO A 212 0.77 -2.65 7.23
CA PRO A 212 0.32 -3.32 6.01
C PRO A 212 0.81 -4.79 5.91
N TYR A 213 0.73 -5.57 7.01
CA TYR A 213 1.24 -6.94 7.04
C TYR A 213 0.27 -7.98 6.50
N GLU A 214 -1.01 -7.62 6.38
CA GLU A 214 -2.06 -8.54 5.98
C GLU A 214 -2.37 -8.42 4.48
N SER A 215 -2.68 -9.57 3.85
CA SER A 215 -3.04 -9.63 2.44
C SER A 215 -4.40 -8.99 2.17
N PRO A 216 -4.56 -8.23 1.06
CA PRO A 216 -5.88 -7.76 0.62
C PRO A 216 -6.76 -8.89 0.07
N SER A 217 -6.16 -10.02 -0.32
CA SER A 217 -6.91 -11.15 -0.87
C SER A 217 -7.87 -11.72 0.16
N ASN A 218 -9.06 -12.09 -0.30
CA ASN A 218 -10.16 -12.62 0.52
C ASN A 218 -10.71 -11.63 1.57
N LYS A 219 -10.46 -10.32 1.38
CA LYS A 219 -11.09 -9.26 2.17
C LYS A 219 -12.33 -8.75 1.45
N THR A 220 -13.37 -8.44 2.22
CA THR A 220 -14.64 -7.92 1.70
C THR A 220 -14.43 -6.60 0.96
N VAL A 221 -15.11 -6.44 -0.17
CA VAL A 221 -15.17 -5.20 -0.94
C VAL A 221 -16.61 -4.77 -1.15
N HIS A 222 -16.85 -3.47 -1.30
CA HIS A 222 -18.19 -2.87 -1.33
C HIS A 222 -18.70 -2.73 -2.76
N ILE A 223 -18.97 -3.87 -3.41
CA ILE A 223 -19.53 -3.94 -4.78
C ILE A 223 -20.65 -4.98 -4.84
N ASP A 224 -21.46 -4.93 -5.87
CA ASP A 224 -22.53 -5.90 -6.16
C ASP A 224 -22.37 -6.63 -7.49
N GLY A 225 -21.40 -6.21 -8.32
CA GLY A 225 -21.11 -6.81 -9.62
C GLY A 225 -19.77 -6.38 -10.17
N LEU A 226 -19.42 -6.95 -11.33
CA LEU A 226 -18.22 -6.61 -12.10
C LEU A 226 -18.60 -6.15 -13.50
N CYS A 227 -17.83 -5.22 -14.06
CA CYS A 227 -18.02 -4.76 -15.41
C CYS A 227 -16.70 -4.40 -16.09
N ASP A 228 -16.72 -4.31 -17.43
CA ASP A 228 -15.62 -3.73 -18.21
C ASP A 228 -15.69 -2.19 -18.25
N ASP A 229 -14.79 -1.58 -19.02
CA ASP A 229 -14.74 -0.12 -19.14
C ASP A 229 -16.00 0.47 -19.81
N ASP A 230 -16.68 -0.31 -20.66
CA ASP A 230 -17.91 0.11 -21.34
C ASP A 230 -19.17 -0.12 -20.46
N GLY A 231 -19.00 -0.74 -19.26
CA GLY A 231 -20.10 -1.06 -18.36
C GLY A 231 -20.77 -2.40 -18.65
N ALA A 232 -20.24 -3.20 -19.58
CA ALA A 232 -20.76 -4.54 -19.83
C ALA A 232 -20.40 -5.49 -18.68
N ALA A 233 -21.40 -6.25 -18.19
CA ALA A 233 -21.23 -7.13 -17.05
C ALA A 233 -20.19 -8.21 -17.30
N ILE A 234 -19.32 -8.42 -16.33
CA ILE A 234 -18.32 -9.49 -16.29
C ILE A 234 -18.68 -10.47 -15.18
N ASN A 235 -18.71 -11.77 -15.51
CA ASN A 235 -18.87 -12.84 -14.55
C ASN A 235 -17.60 -13.69 -14.52
N LEU A 236 -16.98 -13.78 -13.36
CA LEU A 236 -15.78 -14.60 -13.14
C LEU A 236 -16.14 -15.86 -12.34
N THR A 237 -15.76 -17.01 -12.86
CA THR A 237 -15.72 -18.24 -12.08
C THR A 237 -14.43 -18.25 -11.23
N TYR A 238 -14.41 -19.07 -10.18
CA TYR A 238 -13.24 -19.28 -9.34
C TYR A 238 -11.98 -19.62 -10.17
N ASN A 239 -12.11 -20.54 -11.14
CA ASN A 239 -10.97 -20.91 -12.01
C ASN A 239 -10.47 -19.74 -12.86
N GLN A 240 -11.36 -18.90 -13.38
CA GLN A 240 -10.97 -17.73 -14.15
C GLN A 240 -10.29 -16.67 -13.29
N ALA A 241 -10.80 -16.45 -12.07
CA ALA A 241 -10.17 -15.57 -11.11
C ALA A 241 -8.75 -16.04 -10.73
N ASN A 242 -8.55 -17.34 -10.57
CA ASN A 242 -7.23 -17.91 -10.32
C ASN A 242 -6.26 -17.76 -11.52
N VAL A 243 -6.75 -17.80 -12.75
CA VAL A 243 -5.93 -17.50 -13.94
C VAL A 243 -5.47 -16.03 -13.94
N VAL A 244 -6.32 -15.12 -13.50
CA VAL A 244 -6.00 -13.69 -13.37
C VAL A 244 -4.97 -13.46 -12.26
N ASP A 245 -5.17 -14.05 -11.08
CA ASP A 245 -4.23 -13.98 -9.95
C ASP A 245 -2.87 -14.59 -10.31
N ALA A 246 -2.86 -15.76 -10.96
CA ALA A 246 -1.64 -16.42 -11.43
C ALA A 246 -0.84 -15.57 -12.45
N ALA A 247 -1.48 -14.58 -13.07
CA ALA A 247 -0.81 -13.60 -13.92
C ALA A 247 -0.29 -12.39 -13.14
N GLY A 248 -0.54 -12.27 -11.83
CA GLY A 248 -0.17 -11.12 -11.00
C GLY A 248 -1.10 -9.92 -11.17
N ILE A 249 -2.39 -10.19 -11.36
CA ILE A 249 -3.46 -9.18 -11.43
C ILE A 249 -4.44 -9.48 -10.29
N CYS A 250 -4.69 -8.48 -9.46
CA CYS A 250 -5.73 -8.55 -8.44
C CYS A 250 -7.11 -8.40 -9.10
N THR A 251 -8.04 -9.24 -8.69
CA THR A 251 -9.41 -9.27 -9.19
C THR A 251 -10.41 -9.29 -8.03
N PHE A 252 -11.68 -9.47 -8.33
CA PHE A 252 -12.75 -9.54 -7.33
C PHE A 252 -13.62 -10.76 -7.59
N LEU A 253 -14.02 -11.45 -6.54
CA LEU A 253 -14.74 -12.71 -6.63
C LEU A 253 -15.86 -12.77 -5.61
N ASN A 254 -17.03 -13.25 -6.03
CA ASN A 254 -18.11 -13.62 -5.15
C ASN A 254 -18.24 -15.15 -5.16
N PHE A 255 -17.57 -15.82 -4.24
CA PHE A 255 -17.57 -17.28 -4.14
C PHE A 255 -18.41 -17.79 -2.96
N THR A 256 -18.40 -17.05 -1.84
CA THR A 256 -19.07 -17.45 -0.59
C THR A 256 -20.29 -16.61 -0.24
N GLY A 257 -20.85 -15.88 -1.21
CA GLY A 257 -22.03 -15.00 -1.02
C GLY A 257 -21.69 -13.56 -0.65
N SER A 258 -20.39 -13.21 -0.57
CA SER A 258 -19.93 -11.82 -0.44
C SER A 258 -18.82 -11.55 -1.47
N TRP A 259 -18.76 -10.32 -1.93
CA TRP A 259 -17.67 -9.89 -2.81
C TRP A 259 -16.40 -9.67 -2.02
N THR A 260 -15.31 -10.27 -2.49
CA THR A 260 -13.98 -10.16 -1.89
C THR A 260 -12.95 -9.80 -2.95
N ALA A 261 -11.90 -9.08 -2.55
CA ALA A 261 -10.71 -8.96 -3.37
C ALA A 261 -10.05 -10.35 -3.49
N TRP A 262 -9.49 -10.65 -4.65
CA TRP A 262 -8.85 -11.92 -4.96
C TRP A 262 -7.53 -11.69 -5.68
N GLY A 263 -6.45 -12.17 -5.09
CA GLY A 263 -5.09 -11.95 -5.54
C GLY A 263 -4.28 -11.13 -4.53
N ASN A 264 -3.01 -11.50 -4.42
CA ASN A 264 -2.06 -10.90 -3.47
C ASN A 264 -0.67 -10.69 -4.06
N HIS A 265 -0.59 -10.65 -5.40
CA HIS A 265 0.65 -10.51 -6.14
C HIS A 265 0.82 -9.10 -6.70
N THR A 266 2.06 -8.61 -6.68
CA THR A 266 2.45 -7.38 -7.37
C THR A 266 2.64 -7.64 -8.87
N GLY A 267 2.76 -6.58 -9.66
CA GLY A 267 2.92 -6.66 -11.12
C GLY A 267 4.16 -7.43 -11.61
N CYS A 268 5.18 -7.63 -10.76
CA CYS A 268 6.36 -8.42 -11.13
C CYS A 268 6.10 -9.92 -11.21
N TYR A 269 5.01 -10.42 -10.61
CA TYR A 269 4.66 -11.85 -10.66
C TYR A 269 4.12 -12.22 -12.07
N PRO A 270 4.40 -13.42 -12.60
CA PRO A 270 5.25 -14.49 -12.06
C PRO A 270 6.74 -14.38 -12.47
N LYS A 271 7.19 -13.25 -13.04
CA LYS A 271 8.58 -13.09 -13.51
C LYS A 271 9.58 -13.08 -12.36
N SER A 272 9.23 -12.44 -11.23
CA SER A 272 10.04 -12.51 -10.01
C SER A 272 9.62 -13.69 -9.16
N THR A 273 10.61 -14.41 -8.63
CA THR A 273 10.44 -15.53 -7.68
C THR A 273 10.81 -15.14 -6.25
N ASP A 274 11.19 -13.89 -6.02
CA ASP A 274 11.54 -13.39 -4.69
C ASP A 274 10.28 -12.98 -3.94
N VAL A 275 9.99 -13.66 -2.84
CA VAL A 275 8.79 -13.44 -2.00
C VAL A 275 8.63 -12.01 -1.52
N LYS A 276 9.75 -11.29 -1.30
CA LYS A 276 9.72 -9.89 -0.86
C LYS A 276 9.22 -8.94 -1.94
N ASP A 277 9.31 -9.33 -3.21
CA ASP A 277 8.93 -8.51 -4.34
C ASP A 277 7.50 -8.82 -4.80
N TYR A 278 7.13 -10.11 -4.89
CA TYR A 278 5.87 -10.47 -5.51
C TYR A 278 4.66 -10.52 -4.56
N PHE A 279 4.84 -10.77 -3.26
CA PHE A 279 3.70 -10.69 -2.34
C PHE A 279 3.42 -9.24 -1.93
N ILE A 280 2.20 -8.77 -2.16
CA ILE A 280 1.77 -7.41 -1.79
C ILE A 280 2.03 -7.11 -0.30
N PRO A 281 1.58 -7.93 0.69
CA PRO A 281 1.79 -7.61 2.10
C PRO A 281 3.27 -7.59 2.47
N ILE A 282 4.06 -8.53 1.96
CA ILE A 282 5.50 -8.58 2.27
C ILE A 282 6.20 -7.36 1.68
N SER A 283 5.96 -7.05 0.40
CA SER A 283 6.57 -5.91 -0.28
C SER A 283 6.19 -4.57 0.38
N ARG A 284 4.92 -4.43 0.84
CA ARG A 284 4.46 -3.24 1.59
C ARG A 284 5.08 -3.16 2.99
N MET A 285 5.30 -4.28 3.66
CA MET A 285 6.01 -4.31 4.95
C MET A 285 7.46 -3.84 4.82
N PHE A 286 8.15 -4.21 3.71
CA PHE A 286 9.48 -3.69 3.43
C PHE A 286 9.46 -2.17 3.21
N ASP A 287 8.48 -1.65 2.45
CA ASP A 287 8.31 -0.21 2.27
C ASP A 287 7.99 0.50 3.60
N TYR A 288 7.08 -0.06 4.42
CA TYR A 288 6.71 0.47 5.73
C TYR A 288 7.90 0.59 6.68
N VAL A 289 8.68 -0.49 6.80
CA VAL A 289 9.87 -0.51 7.66
C VAL A 289 10.92 0.49 7.15
N SER A 290 11.18 0.51 5.84
CA SER A 290 12.11 1.47 5.22
C SER A 290 11.70 2.92 5.52
N ASN A 291 10.45 3.27 5.24
CA ASN A 291 9.91 4.62 5.46
C ASN A 291 9.97 5.03 6.93
N THR A 292 9.68 4.08 7.85
CA THR A 292 9.76 4.34 9.30
C THR A 292 11.20 4.58 9.75
N LEU A 293 12.15 3.79 9.27
CA LEU A 293 13.58 3.98 9.59
C LEU A 293 14.08 5.35 9.12
N ILE A 294 13.72 5.76 7.90
CA ILE A 294 14.07 7.08 7.35
C ILE A 294 13.52 8.19 8.27
N LYS A 295 12.23 8.18 8.59
CA LYS A 295 11.59 9.19 9.43
C LYS A 295 12.18 9.23 10.84
N THR A 296 12.45 8.06 11.42
CA THR A 296 12.94 7.92 12.81
C THR A 296 14.37 8.44 12.96
N PHE A 297 15.23 8.09 12.00
CA PHE A 297 16.65 8.41 12.11
C PHE A 297 17.09 9.66 11.36
N TRP A 298 16.18 10.39 10.72
CA TRP A 298 16.48 11.64 10.03
C TRP A 298 17.23 12.63 10.92
N SER A 299 16.83 12.75 12.17
CA SER A 299 17.44 13.65 13.17
C SER A 299 18.86 13.21 13.63
N LYS A 300 19.32 12.03 13.21
CA LYS A 300 20.68 11.53 13.52
C LYS A 300 21.69 11.88 12.44
N LEU A 301 21.25 12.37 11.28
CA LEU A 301 22.14 12.88 10.25
C LEU A 301 22.97 14.04 10.79
N ASP A 302 24.19 14.17 10.30
CA ASP A 302 25.18 15.20 10.67
C ASP A 302 25.58 15.23 12.17
N LYS A 303 25.18 14.22 12.94
CA LYS A 303 25.68 14.05 14.31
C LYS A 303 27.11 13.48 14.29
N PRO A 304 27.97 13.85 15.27
CA PRO A 304 29.29 13.27 15.37
C PRO A 304 29.23 11.75 15.42
N MET A 305 29.84 11.10 14.44
CA MET A 305 29.85 9.66 14.31
C MET A 305 30.81 9.04 15.34
N ASN A 306 30.26 8.36 16.32
CA ASN A 306 31.00 7.63 17.34
C ASN A 306 30.25 6.33 17.66
N ARG A 307 30.90 5.45 18.41
CA ARG A 307 30.31 4.16 18.79
C ARG A 307 28.94 4.31 19.46
N ARG A 308 28.80 5.30 20.35
CA ARG A 308 27.54 5.55 21.06
C ARG A 308 26.40 5.90 20.12
N LEU A 309 26.65 6.69 19.06
CA LEU A 309 25.62 7.02 18.05
C LEU A 309 25.18 5.76 17.30
N ILE A 310 26.13 4.93 16.89
CA ILE A 310 25.87 3.67 16.18
C ILE A 310 25.02 2.74 17.06
N ASP A 311 25.47 2.50 18.28
CA ASP A 311 24.76 1.64 19.24
C ASP A 311 23.35 2.17 19.51
N THR A 312 23.16 3.48 19.68
CA THR A 312 21.83 4.10 19.84
C THR A 312 20.91 3.83 18.64
N ILE A 313 21.42 3.89 17.41
CA ILE A 313 20.64 3.63 16.20
C ILE A 313 20.25 2.14 16.13
N VAL A 314 21.22 1.25 16.33
CA VAL A 314 21.02 -0.21 16.31
C VAL A 314 20.03 -0.65 17.40
N ASP A 315 20.22 -0.18 18.63
CA ASP A 315 19.35 -0.54 19.76
C ASP A 315 17.92 -0.02 19.54
N SER A 316 17.77 1.25 19.12
CA SER A 316 16.46 1.84 18.88
C SER A 316 15.70 1.11 17.76
N ALA A 317 16.38 0.80 16.65
CA ALA A 317 15.79 0.04 15.55
C ALA A 317 15.43 -1.39 15.99
N SER A 318 16.30 -2.05 16.74
CA SER A 318 16.08 -3.40 17.25
C SER A 318 14.89 -3.47 18.22
N VAL A 319 14.77 -2.52 19.14
CA VAL A 319 13.63 -2.44 20.09
C VAL A 319 12.32 -2.29 19.33
N TRP A 320 12.28 -1.38 18.35
CA TRP A 320 11.07 -1.18 17.55
C TRP A 320 10.70 -2.41 16.71
N LEU A 321 11.66 -2.99 15.99
CA LEU A 321 11.43 -4.19 15.18
C LEU A 321 10.99 -5.39 16.04
N ASN A 322 11.59 -5.57 17.22
CA ASN A 322 11.16 -6.60 18.18
C ASN A 322 9.74 -6.34 18.70
N GLY A 323 9.32 -5.08 18.80
CA GLY A 323 7.93 -4.72 19.07
C GLY A 323 6.98 -5.24 17.98
N LEU A 324 7.35 -5.11 16.70
CA LEU A 324 6.57 -5.67 15.58
C LEU A 324 6.55 -7.20 15.59
N VAL A 325 7.66 -7.85 16.01
CA VAL A 325 7.70 -9.32 16.21
C VAL A 325 6.79 -9.73 17.35
N GLY A 326 6.83 -9.03 18.48
CA GLY A 326 5.97 -9.31 19.64
C GLY A 326 4.49 -9.14 19.35
N ALA A 327 4.12 -8.24 18.43
CA ALA A 327 2.76 -8.03 17.96
C ALA A 327 2.34 -9.02 16.86
N GLY A 328 3.25 -9.86 16.34
CA GLY A 328 2.97 -10.83 15.29
C GLY A 328 3.02 -10.27 13.85
N TYR A 329 3.44 -9.04 13.66
CA TYR A 329 3.56 -8.42 12.33
C TYR A 329 4.81 -8.86 11.58
N LEU A 330 5.82 -9.35 12.31
CA LEU A 330 7.02 -9.97 11.77
C LEU A 330 7.25 -11.32 12.47
N LEU A 331 7.79 -12.29 11.75
CA LEU A 331 8.22 -13.58 12.32
C LEU A 331 9.56 -13.45 13.03
N GLY A 332 10.39 -12.51 12.63
CA GLY A 332 11.69 -12.21 13.21
C GLY A 332 12.32 -10.98 12.59
N ALA A 333 13.17 -10.30 13.37
CA ALA A 333 13.96 -9.18 12.88
C ALA A 333 15.24 -9.01 13.69
N ARG A 334 16.30 -8.49 13.07
CA ARG A 334 17.54 -8.05 13.72
C ARG A 334 18.23 -6.95 12.92
N VAL A 335 19.02 -6.15 13.61
CA VAL A 335 19.82 -5.08 13.02
C VAL A 335 21.27 -5.30 13.38
N GLU A 336 22.15 -5.27 12.39
CA GLU A 336 23.57 -5.52 12.55
C GLU A 336 24.42 -4.51 11.75
N MET A 337 25.58 -4.16 12.31
CA MET A 337 26.65 -3.47 11.59
C MET A 337 27.71 -4.50 11.17
N LEU A 338 27.71 -4.87 9.89
CA LEU A 338 28.69 -5.80 9.36
C LEU A 338 30.00 -5.10 9.06
N GLU A 339 31.12 -5.57 9.65
CA GLU A 339 32.45 -4.99 9.41
C GLU A 339 32.86 -5.05 7.92
N SER A 340 32.50 -6.13 7.23
CA SER A 340 32.76 -6.32 5.80
C SER A 340 32.11 -5.25 4.90
N GLU A 341 31.00 -4.64 5.34
CA GLU A 341 30.28 -3.60 4.60
C GLU A 341 30.64 -2.18 5.04
N ASN A 342 31.42 -2.04 6.11
CA ASN A 342 31.83 -0.76 6.71
C ASN A 342 33.36 -0.58 6.72
N PRO A 343 34.00 -0.54 5.53
CA PRO A 343 35.45 -0.34 5.46
C PRO A 343 35.83 1.03 6.04
N LEU A 344 37.07 1.13 6.57
CA LEU A 344 37.57 2.34 7.22
C LEU A 344 37.39 3.60 6.34
N THR A 345 37.57 3.46 5.04
CA THR A 345 37.41 4.57 4.08
C THR A 345 36.00 5.12 4.06
N SER A 346 34.98 4.26 4.17
CA SER A 346 33.56 4.68 4.26
C SER A 346 33.26 5.35 5.60
N LEU A 347 33.76 4.78 6.70
CA LEU A 347 33.60 5.36 8.03
C LEU A 347 34.29 6.73 8.14
N MET A 348 35.49 6.89 7.58
CA MET A 348 36.17 8.18 7.50
C MET A 348 35.43 9.21 6.65
N ALA A 349 34.66 8.77 5.65
CA ALA A 349 33.78 9.59 4.83
C ALA A 349 32.41 9.86 5.47
N GLY A 350 32.20 9.48 6.73
CA GLY A 350 30.93 9.68 7.44
C GLY A 350 29.80 8.74 7.01
N LYS A 351 30.10 7.62 6.35
CA LYS A 351 29.11 6.66 5.82
C LYS A 351 29.08 5.41 6.69
N ILE A 352 27.87 5.06 7.17
CA ILE A 352 27.60 3.84 7.91
C ILE A 352 26.57 3.02 7.15
N LYS A 353 26.75 1.71 7.06
CA LYS A 353 25.79 0.77 6.53
C LYS A 353 25.34 -0.18 7.63
N LEU A 354 24.04 -0.20 7.89
CA LEU A 354 23.41 -1.12 8.83
C LEU A 354 22.58 -2.13 8.03
N HIS A 355 22.72 -3.40 8.37
CA HIS A 355 21.92 -4.48 7.80
C HIS A 355 20.69 -4.72 8.67
N VAL A 356 19.51 -4.65 8.06
CA VAL A 356 18.24 -4.96 8.70
C VAL A 356 17.71 -6.24 8.08
N TYR A 357 17.66 -7.30 8.88
CA TYR A 357 17.03 -8.56 8.51
C TYR A 357 15.62 -8.58 9.09
N MET A 358 14.64 -8.90 8.27
CA MET A 358 13.26 -9.03 8.73
C MET A 358 12.49 -10.03 7.86
N THR A 359 11.52 -10.68 8.47
CA THR A 359 10.69 -11.68 7.79
C THR A 359 9.22 -11.41 8.13
N PRO A 360 8.48 -10.72 7.26
CA PRO A 360 7.02 -10.65 7.36
C PRO A 360 6.40 -12.04 7.14
N PRO A 361 5.24 -12.35 7.74
CA PRO A 361 4.53 -13.61 7.49
C PRO A 361 4.03 -13.67 6.06
N SER A 362 4.24 -14.81 5.39
CA SER A 362 3.68 -15.07 4.07
C SER A 362 2.18 -15.33 4.17
N PRO A 363 1.36 -14.84 3.22
CA PRO A 363 -0.05 -15.17 3.19
C PRO A 363 -0.23 -16.68 2.89
N ALA A 364 -1.20 -17.31 3.56
CA ALA A 364 -1.56 -18.70 3.27
C ALA A 364 -2.39 -18.72 1.98
N GLN A 365 -1.75 -19.11 0.87
CA GLN A 365 -2.40 -19.17 -0.45
C GLN A 365 -3.15 -20.47 -0.68
N GLU A 366 -2.64 -21.58 -0.13
CA GLU A 366 -3.19 -22.93 -0.35
C GLU A 366 -3.23 -23.66 0.99
N ILE A 367 -4.36 -24.31 1.27
CA ILE A 367 -4.56 -25.16 2.44
C ILE A 367 -5.15 -26.47 1.96
N ASP A 368 -4.38 -27.53 2.07
CA ASP A 368 -4.78 -28.88 1.68
C ASP A 368 -5.30 -29.67 2.87
N PHE A 369 -6.49 -30.24 2.73
CA PHE A 369 -7.04 -31.20 3.65
C PHE A 369 -7.03 -32.58 3.00
N VAL A 370 -6.27 -33.51 3.54
CA VAL A 370 -6.30 -34.91 3.14
C VAL A 370 -7.32 -35.64 4.01
N LEU A 371 -8.38 -36.14 3.40
CA LEU A 371 -9.41 -36.91 4.10
C LEU A 371 -9.12 -38.37 3.95
N GLU A 372 -8.94 -39.10 5.05
CA GLU A 372 -8.76 -40.53 5.10
C GLU A 372 -9.90 -41.21 5.86
N TYR A 373 -10.35 -42.35 5.38
CA TYR A 373 -11.30 -43.18 6.09
C TYR A 373 -10.54 -44.04 7.11
N ASP A 374 -10.73 -43.76 8.40
CA ASP A 374 -10.11 -44.52 9.49
C ASP A 374 -11.03 -45.67 9.90
N ALA A 375 -10.65 -46.91 9.51
CA ALA A 375 -11.39 -48.11 9.81
C ALA A 375 -11.37 -48.50 11.28
N ASP A 376 -10.43 -47.97 12.08
CA ASP A 376 -10.32 -48.28 13.51
C ASP A 376 -11.51 -47.69 14.29
N TYR A 377 -12.06 -46.56 13.81
CA TYR A 377 -13.28 -46.02 14.41
C TYR A 377 -14.51 -46.88 14.23
N VAL A 378 -14.58 -47.65 13.10
CA VAL A 378 -15.66 -48.62 12.90
C VAL A 378 -15.55 -49.77 13.91
N THR A 379 -14.35 -50.28 14.09
CA THR A 379 -14.07 -51.37 15.06
C THR A 379 -14.39 -50.92 16.49
N SER A 380 -13.94 -49.72 16.87
CA SER A 380 -14.20 -49.16 18.20
C SER A 380 -15.68 -48.93 18.46
N ALA A 381 -16.46 -48.50 17.46
CA ALA A 381 -17.88 -48.21 17.61
C ALA A 381 -18.78 -49.49 17.64
N LEU A 382 -18.31 -50.60 17.02
CA LEU A 382 -19.11 -51.85 16.94
C LEU A 382 -18.69 -52.89 17.96
N GLN A 383 -17.54 -52.73 18.65
CA GLN A 383 -17.06 -53.66 19.68
C GLN A 383 -17.19 -53.14 21.12
N SER A 384 -17.89 -52.03 21.33
CA SER A 384 -18.13 -51.42 22.66
C SER A 384 -19.45 -51.92 23.30
#